data_bcc1b33401b9b8efb9ffb568119c3e77
#
_entry.id   bcc1b33401b9b8efb9ffb568119c3e77
#
_cell.length_a   1.000
_cell.length_b   1.000
_cell.length_c   1.000
_cell.angle_alpha   90.00
_cell.angle_beta   90.00
_cell.angle_gamma   90.00
#
_symmetry.space_group_name_H-M   'P 1'
#
loop_
_entity.id
_entity.type
_entity.pdbx_description
1 polymer ?
#
loop_
_entity_poly.entity_id
_entity_poly.type
_entity_poly.pdbx_seq_one_letter_code
_entity_poly.pdbx_strand_id
1 'polypeptide(L)'
;MQVHIALGKLLQDVSDKIIEYNNWFYEYKVDGLRTLIFSDGNIVSRYGNTLYIDVNKDIIKQIPREYVLDCESFANNLWQTMSIKSKTKSKHIQNNIKIYVFDIVDQDTILKGKVYEVPYEQRKQELQKLLKYISTKDKRFKYVQHIRATKNTREYFMEIAKQYYNRGFEGAMFKKAGHFYVPSRTSNWIKAKLFADIDVKVVDVIIQNNRVKAFVCEYKGHRFNVGSGLTEEQRRFVAEHKQKFIDKKLNIKSMHYTEAGIPRVPIFVGFYATDFDKDFAQLLEQKQLLKLS
;
A
#
# COMPACT_ATOMS: atom_id res chain seq x y z
N MET A 1 5.34 -5.72 20.18
CA MET A 1 4.48 -4.67 20.78
C MET A 1 3.21 -4.58 19.97
N GLN A 2 2.05 -4.38 20.59
CA GLN A 2 0.82 -4.08 19.84
C GLN A 2 0.81 -2.60 19.48
N VAL A 3 0.42 -2.28 18.23
CA VAL A 3 0.34 -0.90 17.76
C VAL A 3 -0.97 -0.65 17.00
N HIS A 4 -1.50 0.54 17.14
CA HIS A 4 -2.74 0.99 16.51
C HIS A 4 -2.45 2.18 15.60
N ILE A 5 -2.77 2.07 14.32
CA ILE A 5 -2.42 3.09 13.32
C ILE A 5 -3.60 3.44 12.42
N ALA A 6 -3.60 4.66 11.92
CA ALA A 6 -4.54 5.07 10.90
C ALA A 6 -4.25 4.37 9.56
N LEU A 7 -5.31 3.87 8.94
CA LEU A 7 -5.27 3.20 7.64
C LEU A 7 -6.28 3.85 6.69
N GLY A 8 -5.85 4.19 5.48
CA GLY A 8 -6.73 4.73 4.46
C GLY A 8 -7.56 3.65 3.75
N LYS A 9 -8.73 4.02 3.25
CA LYS A 9 -9.51 3.25 2.28
C LYS A 9 -8.94 3.43 0.87
N LEU A 10 -9.20 2.50 -0.03
CA LEU A 10 -8.94 2.70 -1.46
C LEU A 10 -9.92 3.72 -2.03
N LEU A 11 -9.51 4.50 -3.01
CA LEU A 11 -10.37 5.49 -3.65
C LEU A 11 -11.67 4.88 -4.19
N GLN A 12 -11.60 3.69 -4.76
CA GLN A 12 -12.76 2.96 -5.27
C GLN A 12 -13.77 2.55 -4.18
N ASP A 13 -13.33 2.44 -2.92
CA ASP A 13 -14.15 2.05 -1.78
C ASP A 13 -14.76 3.26 -1.03
N VAL A 14 -14.58 4.47 -1.58
CA VAL A 14 -15.08 5.71 -1.00
C VAL A 14 -16.13 6.30 -1.93
N SER A 15 -17.30 6.69 -1.41
CA SER A 15 -18.35 7.31 -2.23
C SER A 15 -17.94 8.72 -2.69
N ASP A 16 -18.42 9.13 -3.87
CA ASP A 16 -18.15 10.47 -4.42
C ASP A 16 -18.64 11.55 -3.49
N LYS A 17 -19.77 11.34 -2.81
CA LYS A 17 -20.31 12.26 -1.79
C LYS A 17 -19.29 12.58 -0.69
N ILE A 18 -18.51 11.61 -0.22
CA ILE A 18 -17.45 11.86 0.77
C ILE A 18 -16.32 12.68 0.16
N ILE A 19 -15.99 12.46 -1.11
CA ILE A 19 -14.93 13.19 -1.81
C ILE A 19 -15.34 14.65 -2.03
N GLU A 20 -16.54 14.88 -2.55
CA GLU A 20 -17.03 16.19 -2.99
C GLU A 20 -17.30 17.16 -1.84
N TYR A 21 -17.86 16.68 -0.73
CA TYR A 21 -18.27 17.52 0.40
C TYR A 21 -17.18 17.78 1.43
N ASN A 22 -15.91 17.41 1.14
CA ASN A 22 -14.81 17.62 2.06
C ASN A 22 -13.65 18.34 1.37
N ASN A 23 -12.84 19.03 2.17
CA ASN A 23 -11.58 19.59 1.72
C ASN A 23 -10.46 18.56 1.96
N TRP A 24 -9.52 18.49 1.03
CA TRP A 24 -8.47 17.48 1.04
C TRP A 24 -7.09 18.11 0.89
N PHE A 25 -6.12 17.45 1.51
CA PHE A 25 -4.71 17.59 1.19
C PHE A 25 -4.24 16.30 0.54
N TYR A 26 -3.24 16.38 -0.32
CA TYR A 26 -2.63 15.19 -0.90
C TYR A 26 -1.12 15.17 -0.67
N GLU A 27 -0.62 13.96 -0.55
CA GLU A 27 0.78 13.62 -0.36
C GLU A 27 1.15 12.53 -1.37
N TYR A 28 2.42 12.47 -1.80
CA TYR A 28 2.88 11.30 -2.54
C TYR A 28 2.87 10.06 -1.65
N LYS A 29 2.51 8.92 -2.23
CA LYS A 29 2.51 7.65 -1.53
C LYS A 29 3.77 6.87 -1.85
N VAL A 30 4.62 6.67 -0.85
CA VAL A 30 5.83 5.84 -0.95
C VAL A 30 5.44 4.36 -0.89
N ASP A 31 6.08 3.53 -1.70
CA ASP A 31 5.92 2.07 -1.67
C ASP A 31 7.02 1.44 -0.81
N GLY A 32 6.91 1.61 0.48
CA GLY A 32 7.91 1.20 1.45
C GLY A 32 7.40 0.25 2.53
N LEU A 33 7.98 0.38 3.70
CA LEU A 33 7.61 -0.32 4.92
C LEU A 33 7.18 0.68 5.98
N ARG A 34 5.90 0.63 6.41
CA ARG A 34 5.40 1.49 7.48
C ARG A 34 6.25 1.33 8.72
N THR A 35 6.75 2.45 9.21
CA THR A 35 7.72 2.55 10.29
C THR A 35 7.24 3.54 11.33
N LEU A 36 7.23 3.12 12.59
CA LEU A 36 6.94 3.99 13.73
C LEU A 36 8.24 4.19 14.50
N ILE A 37 8.62 5.44 14.75
CA ILE A 37 9.84 5.80 15.48
C ILE A 37 9.41 6.47 16.78
N PHE A 38 9.70 5.81 17.89
CA PHE A 38 9.40 6.29 19.24
C PHE A 38 10.56 7.11 19.81
N SER A 39 10.25 8.01 20.71
CA SER A 39 11.23 8.86 21.41
C SER A 39 12.19 8.11 22.33
N ASP A 40 11.88 6.87 22.69
CA ASP A 40 12.76 5.96 23.45
C ASP A 40 13.76 5.20 22.58
N GLY A 41 13.66 5.34 21.24
CA GLY A 41 14.52 4.68 20.26
C GLY A 41 13.96 3.38 19.70
N ASN A 42 12.78 2.94 20.14
CA ASN A 42 12.11 1.81 19.53
C ASN A 42 11.65 2.18 18.11
N ILE A 43 12.01 1.33 17.14
CA ILE A 43 11.60 1.46 15.74
C ILE A 43 10.88 0.19 15.35
N VAL A 44 9.58 0.32 15.00
CA VAL A 44 8.74 -0.84 14.75
C VAL A 44 7.92 -0.69 13.47
N SER A 45 7.50 -1.83 12.92
CA SER A 45 6.60 -1.91 11.78
C SER A 45 5.15 -1.63 12.19
N ARG A 46 4.25 -1.54 11.21
CA ARG A 46 2.79 -1.47 11.42
C ARG A 46 2.19 -2.63 12.24
N TYR A 47 2.93 -3.70 12.44
CA TYR A 47 2.53 -4.86 13.23
C TYR A 47 3.23 -4.92 14.59
N GLY A 48 4.00 -3.88 14.94
CA GLY A 48 4.75 -3.82 16.20
C GLY A 48 6.03 -4.66 16.22
N ASN A 49 6.44 -5.23 15.09
CA ASN A 49 7.71 -5.96 14.98
C ASN A 49 8.88 -5.00 14.85
N THR A 50 9.98 -5.28 15.54
CA THR A 50 11.20 -4.46 15.49
C THR A 50 11.72 -4.33 14.06
N LEU A 51 12.11 -3.11 13.70
CA LEU A 51 12.80 -2.78 12.47
C LEU A 51 14.22 -2.33 12.80
N TYR A 52 15.17 -2.78 12.01
CA TYR A 52 16.60 -2.55 12.23
C TYR A 52 17.07 -1.39 11.35
N ILE A 53 16.80 -0.19 11.80
CA ILE A 53 17.24 1.08 11.20
C ILE A 53 18.10 1.79 12.24
N ASP A 54 19.35 2.08 11.87
CA ASP A 54 20.27 2.79 12.77
C ASP A 54 19.97 4.29 12.69
N VAL A 55 19.34 4.82 13.73
CA VAL A 55 19.09 6.25 13.90
C VAL A 55 19.94 6.75 15.06
N ASN A 56 20.63 7.87 14.84
CA ASN A 56 21.46 8.50 15.87
C ASN A 56 20.60 8.84 17.10
N LYS A 57 21.10 8.48 18.29
CA LYS A 57 20.42 8.74 19.58
C LYS A 57 20.12 10.23 19.80
N ASP A 58 20.96 11.13 19.28
CA ASP A 58 20.72 12.57 19.43
C ASP A 58 19.54 13.06 18.56
N ILE A 59 19.26 12.36 17.46
CA ILE A 59 18.05 12.59 16.67
C ILE A 59 16.82 12.07 17.40
N ILE A 60 16.90 10.87 17.97
CA ILE A 60 15.80 10.29 18.75
C ILE A 60 15.41 11.19 19.93
N LYS A 61 16.39 11.77 20.65
CA LYS A 61 16.15 12.70 21.76
C LYS A 61 15.43 13.99 21.37
N GLN A 62 15.40 14.35 20.08
CA GLN A 62 14.65 15.52 19.59
C GLN A 62 13.16 15.24 19.43
N ILE A 63 12.77 13.97 19.36
CA ILE A 63 11.35 13.61 19.35
C ILE A 63 10.82 13.80 20.76
N PRO A 64 9.85 14.71 20.99
CA PRO A 64 9.26 14.87 22.32
C PRO A 64 8.74 13.52 22.85
N ARG A 65 8.85 13.31 24.16
CA ARG A 65 8.59 11.99 24.78
C ARG A 65 7.18 11.45 24.53
N GLU A 66 6.24 12.35 24.39
CA GLU A 66 4.85 12.03 24.14
C GLU A 66 4.54 11.64 22.68
N TYR A 67 5.50 11.82 21.76
CA TYR A 67 5.23 11.63 20.32
C TYR A 67 5.92 10.41 19.71
N VAL A 68 5.32 9.97 18.63
CA VAL A 68 5.80 8.95 17.70
C VAL A 68 5.78 9.54 16.30
N LEU A 69 6.86 9.35 15.55
CA LEU A 69 6.89 9.67 14.14
C LEU A 69 6.28 8.52 13.33
N ASP A 70 5.29 8.85 12.51
CA ASP A 70 4.64 7.91 11.61
C ASP A 70 5.23 8.07 10.20
N CYS A 71 5.92 7.03 9.74
CA CYS A 71 6.82 7.09 8.61
C CYS A 71 6.57 5.96 7.61
N GLU A 72 7.13 6.11 6.43
CA GLU A 72 7.37 5.03 5.48
C GLU A 72 8.87 4.94 5.19
N SER A 73 9.50 3.80 5.49
CA SER A 73 10.91 3.57 5.19
C SER A 73 11.06 2.86 3.85
N PHE A 74 11.97 3.33 3.04
CA PHE A 74 12.25 2.80 1.71
C PHE A 74 13.76 2.77 1.46
N ALA A 75 14.25 1.67 0.87
CA ALA A 75 15.64 1.53 0.43
C ALA A 75 15.64 1.12 -1.05
N ASN A 76 16.32 1.87 -1.88
CA ASN A 76 16.49 1.74 -3.34
C ASN A 76 15.46 0.88 -4.10
N ASN A 77 15.08 -0.28 -3.55
CA ASN A 77 14.06 -1.18 -4.07
C ASN A 77 13.35 -1.92 -2.94
N LEU A 78 12.28 -2.65 -3.28
CA LEU A 78 11.46 -3.37 -2.29
C LEU A 78 12.26 -4.46 -1.56
N TRP A 79 13.13 -5.19 -2.26
CA TRP A 79 13.91 -6.27 -1.67
C TRP A 79 14.82 -5.74 -0.55
N GLN A 80 15.55 -4.67 -0.83
CA GLN A 80 16.36 -3.98 0.18
C GLN A 80 15.48 -3.43 1.31
N THR A 81 14.32 -2.84 0.99
CA THR A 81 13.37 -2.33 1.99
C THR A 81 12.93 -3.45 2.94
N MET A 82 12.64 -4.66 2.44
CA MET A 82 12.28 -5.80 3.29
C MET A 82 13.45 -6.30 4.16
N SER A 83 14.69 -6.03 3.79
CA SER A 83 15.87 -6.38 4.59
C SER A 83 15.93 -5.63 5.93
N ILE A 84 15.21 -4.51 6.08
CA ILE A 84 15.09 -3.75 7.34
C ILE A 84 14.48 -4.62 8.48
N LYS A 85 13.74 -5.67 8.15
CA LYS A 85 13.16 -6.63 9.11
C LYS A 85 14.19 -7.60 9.70
N SER A 86 15.40 -7.64 9.18
CA SER A 86 16.46 -8.56 9.61
C SER A 86 17.67 -7.79 10.12
N LYS A 87 18.08 -8.08 11.35
CA LYS A 87 19.25 -7.44 11.98
C LYS A 87 20.53 -7.62 11.15
N THR A 88 20.72 -8.78 10.56
CA THR A 88 21.91 -9.09 9.77
C THR A 88 21.86 -8.42 8.39
N LYS A 89 20.73 -8.54 7.66
CA LYS A 89 20.60 -8.01 6.30
C LYS A 89 20.55 -6.48 6.27
N SER A 90 19.97 -5.84 7.30
CA SER A 90 19.85 -4.38 7.36
C SER A 90 21.19 -3.66 7.47
N LYS A 91 22.22 -4.28 8.03
CA LYS A 91 23.55 -3.67 8.20
C LYS A 91 24.16 -3.11 6.92
N HIS A 92 23.91 -3.78 5.81
CA HIS A 92 24.50 -3.43 4.50
C HIS A 92 23.73 -2.34 3.73
N ILE A 93 22.54 -1.93 4.23
CA ILE A 93 21.67 -1.00 3.51
C ILE A 93 21.37 0.29 4.27
N GLN A 94 21.96 0.52 5.43
CA GLN A 94 21.61 1.66 6.31
C GLN A 94 21.69 3.02 5.60
N ASN A 95 22.73 3.23 4.78
CA ASN A 95 22.91 4.48 4.01
C ASN A 95 21.90 4.64 2.85
N ASN A 96 21.26 3.54 2.43
CA ASN A 96 20.30 3.54 1.33
C ASN A 96 18.86 3.76 1.84
N ILE A 97 18.65 3.66 3.16
CA ILE A 97 17.31 3.83 3.76
C ILE A 97 16.95 5.32 3.72
N LYS A 98 15.79 5.64 3.18
CA LYS A 98 15.12 6.93 3.30
C LYS A 98 13.91 6.76 4.21
N ILE A 99 13.71 7.70 5.12
CA ILE A 99 12.63 7.69 6.11
C ILE A 99 11.70 8.85 5.78
N TYR A 100 10.57 8.54 5.14
CA TYR A 100 9.56 9.50 4.72
C TYR A 100 8.56 9.72 5.85
N VAL A 101 8.68 10.83 6.57
CA VAL A 101 7.83 11.13 7.72
C VAL A 101 6.61 11.92 7.26
N PHE A 102 5.43 11.36 7.47
CA PHE A 102 4.17 11.96 6.99
C PHE A 102 3.20 12.33 8.12
N ASP A 103 3.43 11.90 9.37
CA ASP A 103 2.64 12.35 10.52
C ASP A 103 3.46 12.32 11.82
N ILE A 104 3.00 13.05 12.84
CA ILE A 104 3.47 13.01 14.21
C ILE A 104 2.25 12.79 15.10
N VAL A 105 2.31 11.84 16.01
CA VAL A 105 1.14 11.35 16.72
C VAL A 105 1.49 11.10 18.19
N ASP A 106 0.53 11.33 19.07
CA ASP A 106 0.65 10.99 20.48
C ASP A 106 0.93 9.48 20.68
N GLN A 107 1.79 9.15 21.63
CA GLN A 107 2.21 7.79 21.92
C GLN A 107 1.04 6.92 22.41
N ASP A 108 0.11 7.48 23.19
CA ASP A 108 -1.07 6.76 23.67
C ASP A 108 -2.00 6.36 22.51
N THR A 109 -2.06 7.17 21.46
CA THR A 109 -2.79 6.82 20.23
C THR A 109 -2.24 5.54 19.62
N ILE A 110 -0.91 5.44 19.51
CA ILE A 110 -0.25 4.27 18.91
C ILE A 110 -0.32 3.05 19.83
N LEU A 111 -0.14 3.21 21.13
CA LEU A 111 -0.06 2.09 22.07
C LEU A 111 -1.42 1.63 22.61
N LYS A 112 -2.38 2.55 22.78
CA LYS A 112 -3.68 2.29 23.42
C LYS A 112 -4.86 2.40 22.48
N GLY A 113 -4.66 2.82 21.21
CA GLY A 113 -5.73 2.96 20.23
C GLY A 113 -6.66 4.15 20.46
N LYS A 114 -6.21 5.17 21.18
CA LYS A 114 -6.99 6.39 21.42
C LYS A 114 -6.97 7.30 20.19
N VAL A 115 -8.02 8.08 19.98
CA VAL A 115 -8.02 9.12 18.94
C VAL A 115 -7.11 10.26 19.40
N TYR A 116 -6.24 10.74 18.50
CA TYR A 116 -5.45 11.94 18.74
C TYR A 116 -6.20 13.16 18.17
N GLU A 117 -6.80 13.93 19.06
CA GLU A 117 -7.73 15.02 18.73
C GLU A 117 -7.01 16.34 18.33
N VAL A 118 -5.90 16.21 17.63
CA VAL A 118 -5.20 17.34 17.02
C VAL A 118 -5.47 17.32 15.51
N PRO A 119 -5.93 18.44 14.92
CA PRO A 119 -6.20 18.55 13.48
C PRO A 119 -4.96 18.24 12.63
N TYR A 120 -5.18 17.63 11.46
CA TYR A 120 -4.12 17.19 10.54
C TYR A 120 -3.12 18.31 10.23
N GLU A 121 -3.60 19.49 9.88
CA GLU A 121 -2.74 20.63 9.51
C GLU A 121 -1.85 21.06 10.67
N GLN A 122 -2.36 21.01 11.89
CA GLN A 122 -1.59 21.36 13.09
C GLN A 122 -0.48 20.35 13.35
N ARG A 123 -0.79 19.04 13.24
CA ARG A 123 0.22 17.99 13.31
C ARG A 123 1.31 18.14 12.24
N LYS A 124 0.93 18.53 11.02
CA LYS A 124 1.88 18.78 9.92
C LYS A 124 2.78 19.99 10.19
N GLN A 125 2.28 21.03 10.82
CA GLN A 125 3.08 22.20 11.22
C GLN A 125 4.12 21.82 12.28
N GLU A 126 3.73 21.04 13.30
CA GLU A 126 4.64 20.55 14.32
C GLU A 126 5.69 19.62 13.72
N LEU A 127 5.28 18.67 12.90
CA LEU A 127 6.17 17.78 12.18
C LEU A 127 7.19 18.54 11.33
N GLN A 128 6.76 19.57 10.61
CA GLN A 128 7.64 20.36 9.75
C GLN A 128 8.72 21.09 10.56
N LYS A 129 8.35 21.65 11.73
CA LYS A 129 9.30 22.31 12.63
C LYS A 129 10.37 21.32 13.12
N LEU A 130 9.93 20.14 13.58
CA LEU A 130 10.80 19.10 14.07
C LEU A 130 11.74 18.57 12.98
N LEU A 131 11.20 18.27 11.78
CA LEU A 131 11.97 17.71 10.67
C LEU A 131 12.93 18.72 10.04
N LYS A 132 12.66 20.02 10.14
CA LYS A 132 13.62 21.06 9.73
C LYS A 132 14.95 20.90 10.46
N TYR A 133 14.92 20.56 11.75
CA TYR A 133 16.13 20.27 12.52
C TYR A 133 16.69 18.87 12.21
N ILE A 134 15.86 17.83 12.32
CA ILE A 134 16.30 16.43 12.15
C ILE A 134 16.99 16.22 10.81
N SER A 135 16.43 16.75 9.72
CA SER A 135 16.98 16.59 8.37
C SER A 135 18.34 17.26 8.15
N THR A 136 18.75 18.21 9.00
CA THR A 136 20.10 18.77 8.96
C THR A 136 21.14 17.78 9.51
N LYS A 137 20.74 16.93 10.44
CA LYS A 137 21.60 15.95 11.13
C LYS A 137 21.61 14.59 10.43
N ASP A 138 20.48 14.19 9.86
CA ASP A 138 20.35 12.94 9.09
C ASP A 138 19.54 13.18 7.82
N LYS A 139 20.23 13.19 6.69
CA LYS A 139 19.64 13.43 5.36
C LYS A 139 18.68 12.33 4.90
N ARG A 140 18.63 11.19 5.60
CA ARG A 140 17.68 10.10 5.32
C ARG A 140 16.25 10.48 5.69
N PHE A 141 16.06 11.36 6.67
CA PHE A 141 14.74 11.86 7.03
C PHE A 141 14.21 12.84 5.99
N LYS A 142 13.04 12.53 5.46
CA LYS A 142 12.35 13.32 4.44
C LYS A 142 10.96 13.71 4.94
N TYR A 143 10.68 14.98 4.98
CA TYR A 143 9.32 15.46 5.21
C TYR A 143 8.44 15.13 4.00
N VAL A 144 7.32 14.45 4.22
CA VAL A 144 6.32 14.25 3.17
C VAL A 144 5.47 15.52 3.07
N GLN A 145 5.71 16.29 2.02
CA GLN A 145 4.98 17.54 1.77
C GLN A 145 3.51 17.24 1.50
N HIS A 146 2.62 18.01 2.10
CA HIS A 146 1.20 18.02 1.84
C HIS A 146 0.80 19.25 1.02
N ILE A 147 -0.07 19.06 0.06
CA ILE A 147 -0.54 20.11 -0.86
C ILE A 147 -2.07 20.11 -0.79
N ARG A 148 -2.67 21.29 -0.71
CA ARG A 148 -4.12 21.44 -0.70
C ARG A 148 -4.68 21.06 -2.07
N ALA A 149 -5.68 20.19 -2.11
CA ALA A 149 -6.38 19.83 -3.34
C ALA A 149 -7.20 21.04 -3.83
N THR A 150 -7.15 21.30 -5.13
CA THR A 150 -7.90 22.37 -5.79
C THR A 150 -9.25 21.91 -6.32
N LYS A 151 -9.44 20.60 -6.45
CA LYS A 151 -10.70 19.97 -6.84
C LYS A 151 -10.95 18.75 -5.95
N ASN A 152 -12.22 18.46 -5.71
CA ASN A 152 -12.67 17.36 -4.87
C ASN A 152 -13.49 16.37 -5.71
N THR A 153 -12.84 15.80 -6.74
CA THR A 153 -13.45 14.80 -7.62
C THR A 153 -12.56 13.56 -7.72
N ARG A 154 -13.16 12.42 -8.02
CA ARG A 154 -12.45 11.15 -8.19
C ARG A 154 -11.43 11.21 -9.32
N GLU A 155 -11.79 11.85 -10.43
CA GLU A 155 -10.94 12.04 -11.59
C GLU A 155 -9.69 12.85 -11.24
N TYR A 156 -9.85 13.94 -10.49
CA TYR A 156 -8.73 14.73 -10.02
C TYR A 156 -7.81 13.95 -9.09
N PHE A 157 -8.37 13.14 -8.18
CA PHE A 157 -7.59 12.28 -7.29
C PHE A 157 -6.77 11.25 -8.07
N MET A 158 -7.35 10.67 -9.12
CA MET A 158 -6.64 9.75 -10.00
C MET A 158 -5.57 10.46 -10.86
N GLU A 159 -5.84 11.67 -11.30
CA GLU A 159 -4.86 12.49 -12.03
C GLU A 159 -3.61 12.76 -11.16
N ILE A 160 -3.80 13.21 -9.92
CA ILE A 160 -2.70 13.43 -8.97
C ILE A 160 -1.95 12.13 -8.68
N ALA A 161 -2.65 11.03 -8.52
CA ALA A 161 -2.02 9.72 -8.33
C ALA A 161 -1.16 9.33 -9.53
N LYS A 162 -1.62 9.59 -10.76
CA LYS A 162 -0.86 9.35 -12.00
C LYS A 162 0.38 10.24 -12.09
N GLN A 163 0.28 11.51 -11.71
CA GLN A 163 1.43 12.41 -11.68
C GLN A 163 2.52 11.90 -10.72
N TYR A 164 2.15 11.45 -9.52
CA TYR A 164 3.11 10.88 -8.58
C TYR A 164 3.65 9.52 -9.03
N TYR A 165 2.83 8.69 -9.64
CA TYR A 165 3.27 7.41 -10.22
C TYR A 165 4.36 7.61 -11.29
N ASN A 166 4.18 8.57 -12.19
CA ASN A 166 5.17 8.92 -13.22
C ASN A 166 6.49 9.46 -12.62
N ARG A 167 6.47 9.88 -11.35
CA ARG A 167 7.66 10.31 -10.59
C ARG A 167 8.25 9.19 -9.73
N GLY A 168 7.78 7.94 -9.89
CA GLY A 168 8.31 6.76 -9.19
C GLY A 168 7.68 6.47 -7.82
N PHE A 169 6.57 7.10 -7.46
CA PHE A 169 5.81 6.78 -6.26
C PHE A 169 4.70 5.75 -6.55
N GLU A 170 4.10 5.17 -5.51
CA GLU A 170 2.99 4.21 -5.66
C GLU A 170 1.68 4.88 -6.12
N GLY A 171 1.57 6.18 -5.96
CA GLY A 171 0.39 7.01 -6.21
C GLY A 171 0.30 8.16 -5.22
N ALA A 172 -0.93 8.48 -4.78
CA ALA A 172 -1.20 9.55 -3.83
C ALA A 172 -1.97 9.09 -2.60
N MET A 173 -1.75 9.78 -1.48
CA MET A 173 -2.60 9.73 -0.29
C MET A 173 -3.37 11.03 -0.17
N PHE A 174 -4.69 10.96 -0.09
CA PHE A 174 -5.52 12.11 0.22
C PHE A 174 -5.92 12.06 1.69
N LYS A 175 -5.77 13.15 2.38
CA LYS A 175 -6.08 13.32 3.80
C LYS A 175 -7.07 14.47 3.97
N LYS A 176 -8.19 14.18 4.64
CA LYS A 176 -9.24 15.18 4.88
C LYS A 176 -8.69 16.31 5.74
N ALA A 177 -8.98 17.56 5.37
CA ALA A 177 -8.62 18.73 6.17
C ALA A 177 -9.30 18.70 7.54
N GLY A 178 -8.62 19.14 8.57
CA GLY A 178 -9.13 19.24 9.94
C GLY A 178 -9.37 17.89 10.64
N HIS A 179 -9.09 16.74 10.01
CA HIS A 179 -9.37 15.45 10.64
C HIS A 179 -8.40 15.12 11.78
N PHE A 180 -8.89 14.38 12.77
CA PHE A 180 -8.10 13.79 13.84
C PHE A 180 -7.40 12.50 13.37
N TYR A 181 -6.34 12.10 14.07
CA TYR A 181 -5.72 10.81 13.79
C TYR A 181 -6.54 9.70 14.47
N VAL A 182 -7.24 8.91 13.68
CA VAL A 182 -8.05 7.79 14.13
C VAL A 182 -7.28 6.49 13.85
N PRO A 183 -6.87 5.73 14.88
CA PRO A 183 -6.02 4.54 14.72
C PRO A 183 -6.80 3.31 14.24
N SER A 184 -7.50 3.47 13.14
CA SER A 184 -8.31 2.45 12.46
C SER A 184 -8.38 2.72 10.96
N ARG A 185 -9.08 1.86 10.22
CA ARG A 185 -9.36 2.12 8.80
C ARG A 185 -10.44 3.19 8.66
N THR A 186 -10.10 4.30 8.01
CA THR A 186 -10.97 5.47 7.89
C THR A 186 -11.03 5.99 6.46
N SER A 187 -12.17 6.61 6.09
CA SER A 187 -12.32 7.39 4.86
C SER A 187 -11.74 8.81 4.93
N ASN A 188 -11.24 9.23 6.11
CA ASN A 188 -10.48 10.48 6.22
C ASN A 188 -9.09 10.40 5.54
N TRP A 189 -8.63 9.18 5.26
CA TRP A 189 -7.45 8.89 4.45
C TRP A 189 -7.86 8.05 3.25
N ILE A 190 -7.56 8.54 2.05
CA ILE A 190 -7.90 7.86 0.79
C ILE A 190 -6.61 7.56 0.04
N LYS A 191 -6.45 6.31 -0.37
CA LYS A 191 -5.34 5.83 -1.20
C LYS A 191 -5.77 5.82 -2.66
N ALA A 192 -5.22 6.71 -3.46
CA ALA A 192 -5.35 6.68 -4.91
C ALA A 192 -4.09 6.01 -5.49
N LYS A 193 -4.27 4.80 -6.05
CA LYS A 193 -3.21 3.98 -6.61
C LYS A 193 -3.53 3.67 -8.06
N LEU A 194 -2.49 3.61 -8.90
CA LEU A 194 -2.62 3.14 -10.27
C LEU A 194 -2.36 1.63 -10.33
N PHE A 195 -3.31 0.94 -10.93
CA PHE A 195 -3.16 -0.46 -11.29
C PHE A 195 -3.05 -0.56 -12.82
N ALA A 196 -2.11 -1.34 -13.30
CA ALA A 196 -2.06 -1.74 -14.70
C ALA A 196 -2.89 -3.02 -14.88
N ASP A 197 -3.74 -3.04 -15.90
CA ASP A 197 -4.33 -4.27 -16.40
C ASP A 197 -3.30 -5.02 -17.24
N ILE A 198 -3.09 -6.30 -16.94
CA ILE A 198 -2.09 -7.14 -17.58
C ILE A 198 -2.73 -8.46 -17.96
N ASP A 199 -2.50 -8.90 -19.20
CA ASP A 199 -2.89 -10.22 -19.64
C ASP A 199 -1.73 -11.19 -19.40
N VAL A 200 -2.04 -12.29 -18.72
CA VAL A 200 -1.07 -13.34 -18.37
C VAL A 200 -1.63 -14.70 -18.80
N LYS A 201 -0.77 -15.67 -19.02
CA LYS A 201 -1.15 -17.03 -19.38
C LYS A 201 -1.21 -17.89 -18.11
N VAL A 202 -2.29 -18.62 -17.89
CA VAL A 202 -2.39 -19.62 -16.82
C VAL A 202 -1.65 -20.88 -17.26
N VAL A 203 -0.65 -21.30 -16.50
CA VAL A 203 0.14 -22.51 -16.77
C VAL A 203 -0.16 -23.66 -15.80
N ASP A 204 -0.69 -23.35 -14.62
CA ASP A 204 -1.19 -24.34 -13.66
C ASP A 204 -2.16 -23.70 -12.66
N VAL A 205 -2.84 -24.52 -11.86
CA VAL A 205 -3.74 -24.11 -10.78
C VAL A 205 -3.38 -24.87 -9.52
N ILE A 206 -3.00 -24.14 -8.47
CA ILE A 206 -2.71 -24.69 -7.15
C ILE A 206 -4.02 -24.85 -6.39
N ILE A 207 -4.35 -26.11 -6.03
CA ILE A 207 -5.55 -26.44 -5.26
C ILE A 207 -5.15 -26.86 -3.84
N GLN A 208 -5.88 -26.37 -2.86
CA GLN A 208 -5.74 -26.74 -1.45
C GLN A 208 -7.13 -26.80 -0.82
N ASN A 209 -7.46 -27.90 -0.14
CA ASN A 209 -8.77 -28.13 0.50
C ASN A 209 -9.95 -27.93 -0.48
N ASN A 210 -9.88 -28.56 -1.65
CA ASN A 210 -10.89 -28.50 -2.72
C ASN A 210 -11.23 -27.08 -3.21
N ARG A 211 -10.30 -26.16 -3.10
CA ARG A 211 -10.43 -24.79 -3.60
C ARG A 211 -9.12 -24.28 -4.18
N VAL A 212 -9.21 -23.36 -5.10
CA VAL A 212 -8.02 -22.72 -5.69
C VAL A 212 -7.33 -21.86 -4.63
N LYS A 213 -6.05 -22.13 -4.38
CA LYS A 213 -5.16 -21.26 -3.64
C LYS A 213 -4.65 -20.12 -4.53
N ALA A 214 -4.20 -20.47 -5.75
CA ALA A 214 -3.71 -19.53 -6.74
C ALA A 214 -3.71 -20.14 -8.15
N PHE A 215 -3.83 -19.30 -9.17
CA PHE A 215 -3.38 -19.62 -10.52
C PHE A 215 -1.87 -19.44 -10.59
N VAL A 216 -1.16 -20.38 -11.21
CA VAL A 216 0.23 -20.21 -11.62
C VAL A 216 0.20 -19.59 -13.00
N CYS A 217 0.68 -18.37 -13.12
CA CYS A 217 0.66 -17.60 -14.36
C CYS A 217 2.07 -17.40 -14.91
N GLU A 218 2.15 -17.25 -16.23
CA GLU A 218 3.38 -16.89 -16.93
C GLU A 218 3.22 -15.54 -17.63
N TYR A 219 4.23 -14.69 -17.49
CA TYR A 219 4.33 -13.40 -18.16
C TYR A 219 5.80 -13.09 -18.49
N LYS A 220 6.10 -12.85 -19.75
CA LYS A 220 7.47 -12.55 -20.24
C LYS A 220 8.52 -13.56 -19.75
N GLY A 221 8.20 -14.86 -19.77
CA GLY A 221 9.08 -15.93 -19.36
C GLY A 221 9.21 -16.15 -17.84
N HIS A 222 8.52 -15.38 -17.02
CA HIS A 222 8.51 -15.53 -15.57
C HIS A 222 7.20 -16.13 -15.07
N ARG A 223 7.30 -17.04 -14.09
CA ARG A 223 6.14 -17.63 -13.40
C ARG A 223 5.89 -16.97 -12.06
N PHE A 224 4.61 -16.76 -11.74
CA PHE A 224 4.15 -16.17 -10.49
C PHE A 224 2.71 -16.61 -10.17
N ASN A 225 2.29 -16.37 -8.93
CA ASN A 225 1.00 -16.81 -8.44
C ASN A 225 -0.01 -15.66 -8.36
N VAL A 226 -1.23 -15.92 -8.82
CA VAL A 226 -2.39 -15.02 -8.68
C VAL A 226 -3.41 -15.69 -7.76
N GLY A 227 -3.46 -15.26 -6.51
CA GLY A 227 -4.33 -15.86 -5.49
C GLY A 227 -5.36 -14.88 -4.90
N SER A 228 -5.27 -13.58 -5.19
CA SER A 228 -6.19 -12.55 -4.71
C SER A 228 -7.26 -12.23 -5.75
N GLY A 229 -8.44 -11.78 -5.30
CA GLY A 229 -9.53 -11.31 -6.18
C GLY A 229 -10.62 -12.34 -6.47
N LEU A 230 -10.45 -13.60 -6.10
CA LEU A 230 -11.47 -14.64 -6.23
C LEU A 230 -12.34 -14.74 -4.98
N THR A 231 -13.65 -14.91 -5.17
CA THR A 231 -14.59 -15.30 -4.10
C THR A 231 -14.44 -16.78 -3.75
N GLU A 232 -14.96 -17.22 -2.61
CA GLU A 232 -14.90 -18.64 -2.22
C GLU A 232 -15.69 -19.54 -3.19
N GLU A 233 -16.79 -19.06 -3.74
CA GLU A 233 -17.55 -19.79 -4.76
C GLU A 233 -16.74 -19.97 -6.05
N GLN A 234 -16.10 -18.91 -6.52
CA GLN A 234 -15.22 -18.94 -7.69
C GLN A 234 -14.05 -19.91 -7.48
N ARG A 235 -13.46 -19.91 -6.29
CA ARG A 235 -12.36 -20.81 -5.94
C ARG A 235 -12.75 -22.29 -6.02
N ARG A 236 -13.94 -22.65 -5.55
CA ARG A 236 -14.45 -24.03 -5.64
C ARG A 236 -14.74 -24.40 -7.08
N PHE A 237 -15.47 -23.55 -7.78
CA PHE A 237 -15.82 -23.77 -9.20
C PHE A 237 -14.57 -23.98 -10.07
N VAL A 238 -13.55 -23.14 -9.94
CA VAL A 238 -12.29 -23.29 -10.70
C VAL A 238 -11.55 -24.57 -10.31
N ALA A 239 -11.59 -24.97 -9.04
CA ALA A 239 -10.95 -26.21 -8.59
C ALA A 239 -11.59 -27.45 -9.24
N GLU A 240 -12.91 -27.48 -9.35
CA GLU A 240 -13.68 -28.54 -10.00
C GLU A 240 -13.42 -28.64 -11.52
N HIS A 241 -13.08 -27.49 -12.15
CA HIS A 241 -12.89 -27.40 -13.60
C HIS A 241 -11.43 -27.04 -13.99
N LYS A 242 -10.45 -27.40 -13.14
CA LYS A 242 -9.03 -27.01 -13.27
C LYS A 242 -8.52 -27.01 -14.70
N GLN A 243 -8.75 -28.12 -15.43
CA GLN A 243 -8.19 -28.33 -16.76
C GLN A 243 -8.72 -27.34 -17.83
N LYS A 244 -9.92 -26.81 -17.64
CA LYS A 244 -10.51 -25.82 -18.54
C LYS A 244 -9.78 -24.47 -18.48
N PHE A 245 -9.04 -24.16 -17.41
CA PHE A 245 -8.36 -22.89 -17.20
C PHE A 245 -6.89 -22.92 -17.61
N ILE A 246 -6.29 -24.08 -17.80
CA ILE A 246 -4.91 -24.20 -18.26
C ILE A 246 -4.79 -23.65 -19.67
N ASP A 247 -3.70 -22.93 -19.96
CA ASP A 247 -3.38 -22.26 -21.21
C ASP A 247 -4.31 -21.09 -21.58
N LYS A 248 -5.25 -20.73 -20.71
CA LYS A 248 -6.16 -19.59 -20.93
C LYS A 248 -5.53 -18.25 -20.56
N LYS A 249 -5.99 -17.19 -21.20
CA LYS A 249 -5.59 -15.83 -20.91
C LYS A 249 -6.38 -15.30 -19.73
N LEU A 250 -5.66 -14.90 -18.68
CA LEU A 250 -6.20 -14.29 -17.47
C LEU A 250 -5.85 -12.81 -17.46
N ASN A 251 -6.84 -11.94 -17.31
CA ASN A 251 -6.61 -10.54 -16.99
C ASN A 251 -6.43 -10.36 -15.47
N ILE A 252 -5.37 -9.66 -15.11
CA ILE A 252 -5.06 -9.30 -13.73
C ILE A 252 -4.86 -7.80 -13.61
N LYS A 253 -5.13 -7.26 -12.42
CA LYS A 253 -4.62 -5.94 -12.02
C LYS A 253 -3.34 -6.11 -11.22
N SER A 254 -2.30 -5.35 -11.58
CA SER A 254 -1.05 -5.31 -10.83
C SER A 254 -0.64 -3.88 -10.55
N MET A 255 -0.02 -3.65 -9.38
CA MET A 255 0.41 -2.30 -8.99
C MET A 255 1.70 -1.88 -9.68
N HIS A 256 2.66 -2.77 -9.81
CA HIS A 256 4.00 -2.54 -10.35
C HIS A 256 4.61 -3.84 -10.83
N TYR A 257 5.81 -3.74 -11.39
CA TYR A 257 6.66 -4.88 -11.69
C TYR A 257 7.80 -4.97 -10.67
N THR A 258 8.27 -6.17 -10.39
CA THR A 258 9.56 -6.39 -9.73
C THR A 258 10.70 -5.99 -10.68
N GLU A 259 11.95 -5.95 -10.19
CA GLU A 259 13.14 -5.74 -11.05
C GLU A 259 13.25 -6.79 -12.15
N ALA A 260 12.79 -8.02 -11.92
CA ALA A 260 12.72 -9.09 -12.91
C ALA A 260 11.51 -8.96 -13.87
N GLY A 261 10.72 -7.88 -13.82
CA GLY A 261 9.57 -7.69 -14.70
C GLY A 261 8.33 -8.50 -14.33
N ILE A 262 8.28 -9.09 -13.14
CA ILE A 262 7.13 -9.89 -12.66
C ILE A 262 6.06 -8.97 -12.09
N PRO A 263 4.76 -9.15 -12.46
CA PRO A 263 3.65 -8.39 -11.89
C PRO A 263 3.59 -8.52 -10.37
N ARG A 264 3.52 -7.39 -9.68
CA ARG A 264 3.52 -7.33 -8.21
C ARG A 264 2.11 -7.17 -7.66
N VAL A 265 1.80 -7.91 -6.57
CA VAL A 265 0.46 -7.93 -5.95
C VAL A 265 -0.63 -8.16 -7.00
N PRO A 266 -0.52 -9.24 -7.81
CA PRO A 266 -1.49 -9.50 -8.85
C PRO A 266 -2.86 -9.83 -8.24
N ILE A 267 -3.90 -9.24 -8.81
CA ILE A 267 -5.30 -9.43 -8.42
C ILE A 267 -6.05 -9.96 -9.63
N PHE A 268 -6.76 -11.06 -9.46
CA PHE A 268 -7.64 -11.61 -10.48
C PHE A 268 -8.69 -10.58 -10.89
N VAL A 269 -8.91 -10.43 -12.20
CA VAL A 269 -9.98 -9.61 -12.79
C VAL A 269 -10.98 -10.49 -13.50
N GLY A 270 -10.52 -11.35 -14.40
CA GLY A 270 -11.40 -12.25 -15.15
C GLY A 270 -10.73 -12.86 -16.35
N PHE A 271 -11.39 -13.85 -16.92
CA PHE A 271 -11.03 -14.53 -18.16
C PHE A 271 -11.72 -13.88 -19.34
N TYR A 272 -11.25 -14.16 -20.55
CA TYR A 272 -11.89 -13.74 -21.78
C TYR A 272 -12.86 -14.83 -22.27
N ALA A 273 -14.11 -14.46 -22.54
CA ALA A 273 -15.13 -15.40 -23.02
C ALA A 273 -14.69 -16.15 -24.30
N THR A 274 -13.93 -15.48 -25.15
CA THR A 274 -13.40 -16.03 -26.41
C THR A 274 -12.43 -17.20 -26.23
N ASP A 275 -11.89 -17.39 -25.04
CA ASP A 275 -10.96 -18.49 -24.73
C ASP A 275 -11.68 -19.82 -24.40
N PHE A 276 -13.02 -19.82 -24.35
CA PHE A 276 -13.84 -20.96 -23.93
C PHE A 276 -14.90 -21.27 -24.98
N ASP A 277 -15.43 -22.53 -24.95
CA ASP A 277 -16.63 -22.84 -25.67
C ASP A 277 -17.83 -22.03 -25.13
N LYS A 278 -18.86 -21.88 -25.97
CA LYS A 278 -20.00 -20.98 -25.69
C LYS A 278 -20.73 -21.35 -24.40
N ASP A 279 -20.92 -22.64 -24.14
CA ASP A 279 -21.67 -23.12 -22.97
C ASP A 279 -20.87 -22.87 -21.69
N PHE A 280 -19.57 -23.14 -21.71
CA PHE A 280 -18.70 -22.88 -20.57
C PHE A 280 -18.51 -21.38 -20.32
N ALA A 281 -18.46 -20.56 -21.38
CA ALA A 281 -18.41 -19.11 -21.25
C ALA A 281 -19.66 -18.54 -20.54
N GLN A 282 -20.85 -19.05 -20.85
CA GLN A 282 -22.08 -18.67 -20.13
C GLN A 282 -22.02 -19.06 -18.64
N LEU A 283 -21.47 -20.23 -18.34
CA LEU A 283 -21.28 -20.65 -16.95
C LEU A 283 -20.29 -19.76 -16.21
N LEU A 284 -19.19 -19.36 -16.86
CA LEU A 284 -18.22 -18.41 -16.30
C LEU A 284 -18.83 -17.03 -16.07
N GLU A 285 -19.72 -16.57 -16.94
CA GLU A 285 -20.44 -15.32 -16.76
C GLU A 285 -21.34 -15.36 -15.52
N GLN A 286 -22.12 -16.41 -15.32
CA GLN A 286 -22.95 -16.62 -14.14
C GLN A 286 -22.09 -16.64 -12.83
N LYS A 287 -20.89 -17.17 -12.91
CA LYS A 287 -19.93 -17.20 -11.80
C LYS A 287 -19.09 -15.92 -11.67
N GLN A 288 -19.33 -14.91 -12.48
CA GLN A 288 -18.58 -13.64 -12.52
C GLN A 288 -17.05 -13.87 -12.67
N LEU A 289 -16.68 -14.86 -13.48
CA LEU A 289 -15.29 -15.20 -13.78
C LEU A 289 -14.80 -14.56 -15.09
N LEU A 290 -15.70 -13.94 -15.87
CA LEU A 290 -15.31 -13.22 -17.07
C LEU A 290 -14.93 -11.77 -16.77
N LYS A 291 -13.99 -11.26 -17.54
CA LYS A 291 -13.66 -9.85 -17.56
C LYS A 291 -14.86 -9.07 -18.13
N LEU A 292 -15.37 -8.12 -17.37
CA LEU A 292 -16.33 -7.15 -17.89
C LEU A 292 -15.60 -6.27 -18.91
N SER A 293 -16.14 -6.21 -20.10
CA SER A 293 -15.62 -5.42 -21.24
C SER A 293 -15.70 -3.91 -20.95
#